data_d1fce85abe6feb0a2640649724d556ba
#
_entry.id   d1fce85abe6feb0a2640649724d556ba
#
_cell.length_a   1.000
_cell.length_b   1.000
_cell.length_c   1.000
_cell.angle_alpha   90.00
_cell.angle_beta   90.00
_cell.angle_gamma   90.00
#
_symmetry.space_group_name_H-M   'P 1'
#
loop_
_entity.id
_entity.type
_entity.pdbx_description
1 polymer ?
#
loop_
_entity_poly.entity_id
_entity_poly.type
_entity_poly.pdbx_seq_one_letter_code
_entity_poly.pdbx_strand_id
1 'polypeptide(L)' 'PEGVVRAISWYPMNIGRSVDELLRLVTALQTSDREAASTPAGWTPGDALLEPAATTLDAAIADGDGDAPWYYRERRA' A
#
# COMPACT_ATOMS: atom_id res chain seq x y z
N PRO A 1 -13.90 -5.71 4.60
CA PRO A 1 -14.77 -6.81 4.98
C PRO A 1 -15.53 -6.59 6.28
N GLU A 2 -14.93 -6.03 7.29
CA GLU A 2 -15.60 -5.85 8.58
C GLU A 2 -16.49 -4.59 8.62
N GLY A 3 -16.85 -4.04 7.48
CA GLY A 3 -17.65 -2.83 7.42
C GLY A 3 -16.85 -1.56 7.70
N VAL A 4 -15.53 -1.65 7.71
CA VAL A 4 -14.66 -0.51 7.95
C VAL A 4 -14.33 0.17 6.63
N VAL A 5 -14.52 1.50 6.59
CA VAL A 5 -14.14 2.28 5.41
C VAL A 5 -12.62 2.42 5.38
N ARG A 6 -12.01 1.98 4.26
CA ARG A 6 -10.55 1.99 4.08
C ARG A 6 -10.09 3.02 3.06
N ALA A 7 -10.97 3.40 2.13
CA ALA A 7 -10.65 4.41 1.13
C ALA A 7 -11.93 5.08 0.66
N ILE A 8 -11.85 6.34 0.28
CA ILE A 8 -12.95 7.10 -0.26
C ILE A 8 -12.43 7.88 -1.46
N SER A 9 -13.15 7.77 -2.59
CA SER A 9 -12.86 8.57 -3.77
C SER A 9 -14.05 9.49 -4.05
N TRP A 10 -13.75 10.73 -4.40
CA TRP A 10 -14.77 11.74 -4.63
C TRP A 10 -14.63 12.29 -6.04
N TYR A 11 -15.67 12.16 -6.85
CA TYR A 11 -15.64 12.59 -8.24
C TYR A 11 -16.81 13.53 -8.51
N PRO A 12 -16.61 14.62 -9.25
CA PRO A 12 -17.74 15.39 -9.78
C PRO A 12 -18.49 14.57 -10.83
N MET A 13 -19.74 14.91 -11.07
CA MET A 13 -20.60 14.11 -11.96
C MET A 13 -20.08 14.04 -13.39
N ASN A 14 -19.35 15.04 -13.84
CA ASN A 14 -18.85 15.11 -15.21
C ASN A 14 -17.50 14.41 -15.42
N ILE A 15 -16.98 13.74 -14.38
CA ILE A 15 -15.72 13.00 -14.48
C ILE A 15 -16.02 11.51 -14.41
N GLY A 16 -15.56 10.77 -15.41
CA GLY A 16 -15.73 9.32 -15.42
C GLY A 16 -14.88 8.63 -14.37
N ARG A 17 -15.36 7.50 -13.88
CA ARG A 17 -14.66 6.70 -12.88
C ARG A 17 -14.02 5.51 -13.56
N SER A 18 -12.79 5.19 -13.17
CA SER A 18 -12.09 4.03 -13.70
C SER A 18 -12.42 2.78 -12.88
N VAL A 19 -13.14 1.85 -13.49
CA VAL A 19 -13.44 0.56 -12.84
C VAL A 19 -12.15 -0.23 -12.63
N ASP A 20 -11.21 -0.16 -13.57
CA ASP A 20 -9.91 -0.83 -13.43
C ASP A 20 -9.17 -0.33 -12.20
N GLU A 21 -9.17 0.98 -11.95
CA GLU A 21 -8.53 1.54 -10.77
C GLU A 21 -9.23 1.11 -9.48
N LEU A 22 -10.56 1.05 -9.48
CA LEU A 22 -11.31 0.57 -8.32
C LEU A 22 -10.95 -0.89 -8.01
N LEU A 23 -10.85 -1.73 -9.04
CA LEU A 23 -10.46 -3.13 -8.85
C LEU A 23 -9.02 -3.24 -8.37
N ARG A 24 -8.12 -2.41 -8.93
CA ARG A 24 -6.72 -2.38 -8.49
C ARG A 24 -6.63 -2.02 -7.00
N LEU A 25 -7.39 -1.02 -6.56
CA LEU A 25 -7.40 -0.57 -5.17
C LEU A 25 -7.90 -1.68 -4.23
N VAL A 26 -9.00 -2.35 -4.59
CA VAL A 26 -9.53 -3.45 -3.77
C VAL A 26 -8.50 -4.56 -3.66
N THR A 27 -7.87 -4.93 -4.77
CA THR A 27 -6.84 -5.98 -4.77
C THR A 27 -5.64 -5.57 -3.92
N ALA A 28 -5.24 -4.30 -4.01
CA ALA A 28 -4.14 -3.78 -3.20
C ALA A 28 -4.46 -3.83 -1.71
N LEU A 29 -5.68 -3.45 -1.32
CA LEU A 29 -6.09 -3.52 0.08
C LEU A 29 -6.10 -4.96 0.60
N GLN A 30 -6.62 -5.89 -0.20
CA GLN A 30 -6.64 -7.30 0.19
C GLN A 30 -5.24 -7.87 0.33
N THR A 31 -4.35 -7.50 -0.60
CA THR A 31 -2.96 -7.96 -0.57
C THR A 31 -2.22 -7.38 0.62
N SER A 32 -2.39 -6.09 0.88
CA SER A 32 -1.77 -5.43 2.03
C SER A 32 -2.19 -6.09 3.34
N ASP A 33 -3.47 -6.42 3.47
CA ASP A 33 -3.98 -7.07 4.69
C ASP A 33 -3.43 -8.50 4.83
N ARG A 34 -3.41 -9.26 3.72
CA ARG A 34 -2.97 -10.66 3.74
C ARG A 34 -1.47 -10.78 4.01
N GLU A 35 -0.67 -9.90 3.40
CA GLU A 35 0.79 -9.98 3.47
C GLU A 35 1.39 -9.13 4.58
N ALA A 36 0.56 -8.38 5.30
CA ALA A 36 1.02 -7.40 6.31
C ALA A 36 2.11 -6.49 5.73
N ALA A 37 1.87 -5.98 4.53
CA ALA A 37 2.83 -5.16 3.80
C ALA A 37 2.13 -3.96 3.19
N SER A 38 2.89 -2.99 2.72
CA SER A 38 2.37 -1.84 2.02
C SER A 38 2.51 -2.02 0.52
N THR A 39 1.67 -1.36 -0.26
CA THR A 39 1.78 -1.34 -1.72
C THR A 39 2.21 0.05 -2.15
N PRO A 40 3.18 0.16 -3.09
CA PRO A 40 3.56 1.46 -3.62
C PRO A 40 2.49 2.02 -4.55
N ALA A 41 2.58 3.32 -4.84
CA ALA A 41 1.68 3.95 -5.80
C ALA A 41 1.75 3.22 -7.14
N GLY A 42 0.60 3.02 -7.76
CA GLY A 42 0.53 2.35 -9.05
C GLY A 42 0.73 0.84 -9.01
N TRP A 43 0.78 0.26 -7.83
CA TRP A 43 0.98 -1.18 -7.68
C TRP A 43 -0.10 -1.99 -8.39
N THR A 44 0.31 -3.07 -9.05
CA THR A 44 -0.60 -4.07 -9.61
C THR A 44 -0.17 -5.46 -9.14
N PRO A 45 -1.07 -6.46 -9.18
CA PRO A 45 -0.71 -7.82 -8.76
C PRO A 45 0.55 -8.32 -9.45
N GLY A 46 1.46 -8.86 -8.68
CA GLY A 46 2.77 -9.32 -9.16
C GLY A 46 3.89 -8.33 -8.92
N ASP A 47 3.57 -7.05 -8.68
CA ASP A 47 4.60 -6.07 -8.38
C ASP A 47 5.13 -6.25 -6.95
N ALA A 48 6.32 -5.72 -6.69
CA ALA A 48 6.93 -5.80 -5.37
C ALA A 48 6.11 -5.04 -4.34
N LEU A 49 6.13 -5.55 -3.11
CA LEU A 49 5.50 -4.91 -1.97
C LEU A 49 6.54 -4.12 -1.19
N LEU A 50 6.05 -3.25 -0.31
CA LEU A 50 6.92 -2.51 0.60
C LEU A 50 6.75 -3.06 2.01
N GLU A 51 7.86 -3.17 2.74
CA GLU A 51 7.78 -3.49 4.14
C GLU A 51 7.09 -2.35 4.90
N PRO A 52 6.29 -2.65 5.94
CA PRO A 52 5.65 -1.58 6.70
C PRO A 52 6.68 -0.59 7.24
N ALA A 53 6.36 0.70 7.13
CA ALA A 53 7.25 1.73 7.64
C ALA A 53 7.29 1.69 9.16
N ALA A 54 8.46 2.05 9.73
CA ALA A 54 8.60 2.16 11.16
C ALA A 54 7.72 3.29 11.69
N THR A 55 7.04 3.03 12.82
CA THR A 55 6.15 4.00 13.44
C THR A 55 6.76 4.65 14.67
N THR A 56 7.96 4.24 15.08
CA THR A 56 8.68 4.82 16.20
C THR A 56 10.09 5.18 15.78
N LEU A 57 10.69 6.14 16.49
CA LEU A 57 12.05 6.54 16.21
C LEU A 57 13.05 5.41 16.43
N ASP A 58 12.87 4.64 17.50
CA ASP A 58 13.76 3.51 17.78
C ASP A 58 13.72 2.46 16.68
N ALA A 59 12.52 2.14 16.19
CA ALA A 59 12.37 1.19 15.10
C ALA A 59 12.99 1.74 13.81
N ALA A 60 12.83 3.03 13.53
CA ALA A 60 13.42 3.66 12.35
C ALA A 60 14.95 3.62 12.41
N ILE A 61 15.54 3.84 13.58
CA ILE A 61 16.99 3.77 13.77
C ILE A 61 17.48 2.33 13.57
N ALA A 62 16.75 1.37 14.11
CA ALA A 62 17.12 -0.04 13.98
C ALA A 62 17.06 -0.49 12.51
N ASP A 63 16.08 0.01 11.74
CA ASP A 63 15.92 -0.33 10.33
C ASP A 63 16.88 0.43 9.42
N GLY A 64 17.52 1.48 9.91
CA GLY A 64 18.33 2.39 9.10
C GLY A 64 19.70 1.89 8.69
N ASP A 65 20.10 0.69 9.11
CA ASP A 65 21.44 0.16 8.86
C ASP A 65 21.61 -0.50 7.48
N GLY A 66 20.55 -0.62 6.70
CA GLY A 66 20.59 -1.24 5.38
C GLY A 66 20.82 -0.23 4.28
N ASP A 67 20.93 -0.73 3.05
CA ASP A 67 21.11 0.11 1.86
C ASP A 67 19.84 0.87 1.47
N ALA A 68 18.66 0.41 1.92
CA ALA A 68 17.38 1.03 1.60
C ALA A 68 16.91 1.91 2.76
N PRO A 69 16.22 3.03 2.47
CA PRO A 69 15.63 3.86 3.53
C PRO A 69 14.62 3.05 4.36
N TRP A 70 14.50 3.39 5.63
CA TRP A 70 13.56 2.70 6.52
C TRP A 70 12.10 2.84 6.06
N TYR A 71 11.79 3.86 5.27
CA TYR A 71 10.43 4.12 4.78
C TYR A 71 10.17 3.52 3.39
N TYR A 72 11.17 2.91 2.76
CA TYR A 72 10.99 2.33 1.43
C TYR A 72 11.85 1.08 1.30
N ARG A 73 11.29 -0.05 1.73
CA ARG A 73 11.94 -1.35 1.59
C ARG A 73 11.02 -2.27 0.82
N GLU A 74 11.50 -2.74 -0.31
CA GLU A 74 10.71 -3.61 -1.17
C GLU A 74 10.77 -5.05 -0.69
N ARG A 75 9.67 -5.75 -0.88
CA ARG A 75 9.55 -7.18 -0.62
C ARG A 75 8.86 -7.81 -1.81
N ARG A 76 9.41 -8.91 -2.29
CA ARG A 76 8.76 -9.65 -3.35
C ARG A 76 7.55 -10.39 -2.82
N ALA A 77 6.46 -10.29 -3.56
CA ALA A 77 5.21 -10.95 -3.19
C ALA A 77 5.31 -12.46 -3.44
#